data_a60856aa268741659699e0718a3e083c
#
_entry.id   a60856aa268741659699e0718a3e083c
#
_cell.length_a   1.000
_cell.length_b   1.000
_cell.length_c   1.000
_cell.angle_alpha   90.00
_cell.angle_beta   90.00
_cell.angle_gamma   90.00
#
_symmetry.space_group_name_H-M   'P 1'
#
loop_
_entity.id
_entity.type
_entity.pdbx_description
1 polymer ?
#
loop_
_entity_poly.entity_id
_entity_poly.type
_entity_poly.pdbx_seq_one_letter_code
_entity_poly.pdbx_strand_id
1 'polypeptide(L)'
;AIRGWTNTLQKMSYDADICFLGNSITYASNFQTYFTDKKIVELGYPGDTMIGMMRRMDMLRAVCPEKVFLMAGINDLANQSMDMDEFAERYNVLVDSITNACPHAEVYLESILPVNRSHRMYRNCDRIIQANQIITRIAGEKGMIYIDLFSLYCIDGQLPDELTNDGIHLLPKAYD
;
A
#
# COMPACT_ATOMS: atom_id res chain seq x y z
N ALA A 1 3.92 -15.34 -15.11
CA ALA A 1 4.26 -13.93 -15.43
C ALA A 1 5.19 -13.31 -14.36
N ILE A 2 4.83 -13.44 -13.06
CA ILE A 2 5.61 -12.85 -11.94
C ILE A 2 7.05 -13.39 -11.88
N ARG A 3 7.26 -14.70 -12.05
CA ARG A 3 8.61 -15.30 -12.03
C ARG A 3 9.52 -14.77 -13.14
N GLY A 4 8.98 -14.46 -14.32
CA GLY A 4 9.75 -13.89 -15.42
C GLY A 4 10.24 -12.47 -15.13
N TRP A 5 9.39 -11.66 -14.47
CA TRP A 5 9.74 -10.30 -14.06
C TRP A 5 10.82 -10.27 -12.98
N THR A 6 10.69 -11.13 -11.96
CA THR A 6 11.69 -11.26 -10.89
C THR A 6 13.07 -11.57 -11.46
N ASN A 7 13.16 -12.53 -12.38
CA ASN A 7 14.44 -12.88 -13.01
C ASN A 7 15.04 -11.73 -13.83
N THR A 8 14.22 -10.93 -14.48
CA THR A 8 14.66 -9.75 -15.23
C THR A 8 15.21 -8.68 -14.31
N LEU A 9 14.50 -8.37 -13.22
CA LEU A 9 14.94 -7.38 -12.24
C LEU A 9 16.25 -7.79 -11.54
N GLN A 10 16.37 -9.06 -11.13
CA GLN A 10 17.60 -9.58 -10.53
C GLN A 10 18.86 -9.45 -11.44
N LYS A 11 18.65 -9.57 -12.76
CA LYS A 11 19.76 -9.40 -13.73
C LYS A 11 20.16 -7.94 -13.94
N MET A 12 19.22 -7.00 -13.70
CA MET A 12 19.46 -5.57 -13.97
C MET A 12 20.12 -4.84 -12.80
N SER A 13 20.25 -5.44 -11.61
CA SER A 13 20.82 -4.78 -10.42
C SER A 13 20.21 -3.38 -10.21
N TYR A 14 18.89 -3.32 -10.10
CA TYR A 14 18.13 -2.08 -10.14
C TYR A 14 18.04 -1.45 -8.74
N ASP A 15 18.82 -0.39 -8.51
CA ASP A 15 18.72 0.43 -7.31
C ASP A 15 17.69 1.56 -7.54
N ALA A 16 16.78 1.77 -6.60
CA ALA A 16 15.82 2.85 -6.60
C ALA A 16 15.95 3.72 -5.35
N ASP A 17 15.66 5.01 -5.46
CA ASP A 17 15.56 5.87 -4.28
C ASP A 17 14.31 5.52 -3.46
N ILE A 18 13.18 5.36 -4.14
CA ILE A 18 11.88 5.09 -3.52
C ILE A 18 11.16 3.95 -4.23
N CYS A 19 10.61 3.04 -3.46
CA CYS A 19 9.66 2.04 -3.92
C CYS A 19 8.29 2.25 -3.29
N PHE A 20 7.25 2.42 -4.09
CA PHE A 20 5.85 2.37 -3.65
C PHE A 20 5.34 0.95 -3.85
N LEU A 21 5.08 0.25 -2.73
CA LEU A 21 4.54 -1.11 -2.71
C LEU A 21 3.05 -1.06 -2.35
N GLY A 22 2.20 -1.61 -3.20
CA GLY A 22 0.77 -1.53 -2.92
C GLY A 22 -0.12 -2.27 -3.91
N ASN A 23 -1.35 -1.82 -3.96
CA ASN A 23 -2.45 -2.38 -4.74
C ASN A 23 -2.77 -1.53 -6.00
N SER A 24 -4.03 -1.54 -6.44
CA SER A 24 -4.49 -0.76 -7.60
C SER A 24 -4.35 0.75 -7.44
N ILE A 25 -4.42 1.28 -6.23
CA ILE A 25 -4.26 2.72 -5.96
C ILE A 25 -2.81 3.12 -6.26
N THR A 26 -1.84 2.37 -5.76
CA THR A 26 -0.42 2.55 -6.08
C THR A 26 -0.14 2.33 -7.57
N TYR A 27 -0.78 1.34 -8.19
CA TYR A 27 -0.61 1.08 -9.63
C TYR A 27 -1.04 2.26 -10.51
N ALA A 28 -2.06 3.02 -10.09
CA ALA A 28 -2.62 4.11 -10.87
C ALA A 28 -1.97 5.49 -10.60
N SER A 29 -1.01 5.57 -9.67
CA SER A 29 -0.50 6.83 -9.14
C SER A 29 0.45 7.58 -10.07
N ASN A 30 1.29 6.87 -10.85
CA ASN A 30 2.33 7.46 -11.70
C ASN A 30 3.26 8.44 -10.93
N PHE A 31 3.73 8.02 -9.75
CA PHE A 31 4.54 8.84 -8.83
C PHE A 31 5.85 9.38 -9.45
N GLN A 32 6.40 8.72 -10.48
CA GLN A 32 7.59 9.21 -11.17
C GLN A 32 7.39 10.61 -11.75
N THR A 33 6.17 11.01 -12.07
CA THR A 33 5.89 12.35 -12.61
C THR A 33 6.00 13.45 -11.56
N TYR A 34 5.79 13.11 -10.28
CA TYR A 34 5.87 14.04 -9.14
C TYR A 34 7.29 14.13 -8.55
N PHE A 35 8.11 13.10 -8.70
CA PHE A 35 9.46 13.00 -8.15
C PHE A 35 10.50 12.90 -9.26
N THR A 36 10.70 13.98 -10.00
CA THR A 36 11.54 14.00 -11.21
C THR A 36 13.05 13.87 -10.93
N ASP A 37 13.48 14.15 -9.69
CA ASP A 37 14.87 14.06 -9.23
C ASP A 37 15.20 12.72 -8.54
N LYS A 38 14.23 11.80 -8.46
CA LYS A 38 14.34 10.50 -7.81
C LYS A 38 14.04 9.36 -8.77
N LYS A 39 14.70 8.22 -8.54
CA LYS A 39 14.34 6.95 -9.18
C LYS A 39 13.19 6.32 -8.40
N ILE A 40 12.00 6.38 -8.97
CA ILE A 40 10.80 5.78 -8.39
C ILE A 40 10.54 4.42 -9.03
N VAL A 41 10.22 3.43 -8.20
CA VAL A 41 9.67 2.15 -8.65
C VAL A 41 8.32 1.93 -8.00
N GLU A 42 7.33 1.66 -8.82
CA GLU A 42 5.96 1.36 -8.40
C GLU A 42 5.71 -0.14 -8.51
N LEU A 43 5.60 -0.82 -7.37
CA LEU A 43 5.21 -2.21 -7.25
C LEU A 43 3.73 -2.31 -6.82
N GLY A 44 2.88 -1.54 -7.50
CA GLY A 44 1.43 -1.62 -7.36
C GLY A 44 0.84 -2.73 -8.23
N TYR A 45 -0.13 -3.48 -7.70
CA TYR A 45 -0.82 -4.52 -8.45
C TYR A 45 -2.34 -4.46 -8.21
N PRO A 46 -3.18 -4.35 -9.26
CA PRO A 46 -4.63 -4.32 -9.10
C PRO A 46 -5.16 -5.54 -8.36
N GLY A 47 -5.97 -5.31 -7.32
CA GLY A 47 -6.56 -6.38 -6.53
C GLY A 47 -5.63 -7.05 -5.52
N ASP A 48 -4.38 -6.59 -5.39
CA ASP A 48 -3.41 -7.28 -4.54
C ASP A 48 -3.77 -7.18 -3.05
N THR A 49 -3.51 -8.28 -2.35
CA THR A 49 -3.69 -8.45 -0.91
C THR A 49 -2.35 -8.51 -0.21
N MET A 50 -2.34 -8.45 1.11
CA MET A 50 -1.12 -8.64 1.91
C MET A 50 -0.41 -9.95 1.56
N ILE A 51 -1.14 -11.04 1.38
CA ILE A 51 -0.58 -12.34 0.95
C ILE A 51 0.01 -12.25 -0.46
N GLY A 52 -0.68 -11.58 -1.38
CA GLY A 52 -0.17 -11.36 -2.73
C GLY A 52 1.14 -10.58 -2.74
N MET A 53 1.23 -9.51 -1.96
CA MET A 53 2.44 -8.71 -1.79
C MET A 53 3.60 -9.53 -1.24
N MET A 54 3.37 -10.35 -0.20
CA MET A 54 4.40 -11.23 0.38
C MET A 54 4.99 -12.20 -0.66
N ARG A 55 4.21 -12.67 -1.62
CA ARG A 55 4.67 -13.58 -2.69
C ARG A 55 5.61 -12.93 -3.70
N ARG A 56 5.73 -11.61 -3.70
CA ARG A 56 6.59 -10.85 -4.64
C ARG A 56 7.70 -10.07 -3.93
N MET A 57 8.09 -10.49 -2.73
CA MET A 57 9.24 -9.88 -2.02
C MET A 57 10.56 -10.01 -2.79
N ASP A 58 10.70 -11.00 -3.68
CA ASP A 58 11.86 -11.09 -4.55
C ASP A 58 11.95 -9.92 -5.54
N MET A 59 10.81 -9.37 -5.97
CA MET A 59 10.80 -8.14 -6.79
C MET A 59 11.30 -6.95 -5.98
N LEU A 60 10.82 -6.79 -4.75
CA LEU A 60 11.24 -5.72 -3.85
C LEU A 60 12.75 -5.83 -3.53
N ARG A 61 13.24 -7.03 -3.26
CA ARG A 61 14.67 -7.30 -3.03
C ARG A 61 15.52 -6.94 -4.24
N ALA A 62 15.03 -7.23 -5.45
CA ALA A 62 15.75 -6.91 -6.69
C ALA A 62 15.79 -5.40 -6.97
N VAL A 63 14.80 -4.64 -6.52
CA VAL A 63 14.75 -3.17 -6.62
C VAL A 63 15.74 -2.52 -5.64
N CYS A 64 15.91 -3.10 -4.44
CA CYS A 64 16.81 -2.61 -3.40
C CYS A 64 16.67 -1.10 -3.13
N PRO A 65 15.47 -0.61 -2.71
CA PRO A 65 15.22 0.82 -2.56
C PRO A 65 15.79 1.36 -1.23
N GLU A 66 16.07 2.68 -1.18
CA GLU A 66 16.39 3.36 0.07
C GLU A 66 15.15 3.54 0.96
N LYS A 67 13.98 3.75 0.35
CA LYS A 67 12.70 3.96 1.03
C LYS A 67 11.61 3.09 0.44
N VAL A 68 10.77 2.53 1.31
CA VAL A 68 9.58 1.78 0.92
C VAL A 68 8.34 2.45 1.50
N PHE A 69 7.39 2.83 0.65
CA PHE A 69 6.05 3.28 1.04
C PHE A 69 5.09 2.13 0.80
N LEU A 70 4.40 1.70 1.85
CA LEU A 70 3.47 0.56 1.81
C LEU A 70 2.04 1.03 1.98
N MET A 71 1.19 0.76 0.98
CA MET A 71 -0.27 0.87 1.07
C MET A 71 -0.91 -0.50 0.87
N ALA A 72 -1.41 -1.13 1.94
CA ALA A 72 -1.99 -2.47 1.91
C ALA A 72 -3.21 -2.61 2.80
N GLY A 73 -4.10 -3.57 2.48
CA GLY A 73 -5.20 -3.98 3.34
C GLY A 73 -6.60 -3.74 2.79
N ILE A 74 -6.82 -2.80 1.87
CA ILE A 74 -8.17 -2.52 1.35
C ILE A 74 -8.80 -3.74 0.66
N ASN A 75 -8.03 -4.55 -0.03
CA ASN A 75 -8.51 -5.77 -0.68
C ASN A 75 -8.71 -6.93 0.30
N ASP A 76 -7.91 -6.97 1.36
CA ASP A 76 -8.09 -7.91 2.47
C ASP A 76 -9.38 -7.63 3.22
N LEU A 77 -9.70 -6.36 3.50
CA LEU A 77 -10.94 -5.93 4.14
C LEU A 77 -12.21 -6.19 3.31
N ALA A 78 -12.09 -6.48 2.02
CA ALA A 78 -13.21 -6.93 1.20
C ALA A 78 -13.73 -8.32 1.65
N ASN A 79 -12.86 -9.13 2.27
CA ASN A 79 -13.29 -10.35 2.96
C ASN A 79 -13.93 -9.99 4.30
N GLN A 80 -15.26 -10.07 4.36
CA GLN A 80 -16.02 -9.72 5.57
C GLN A 80 -15.82 -10.71 6.73
N SER A 81 -15.32 -11.91 6.47
CA SER A 81 -15.02 -12.91 7.50
C SER A 81 -13.67 -12.71 8.18
N MET A 82 -12.78 -11.87 7.61
CA MET A 82 -11.52 -11.53 8.25
C MET A 82 -11.79 -10.66 9.49
N ASP A 83 -11.38 -11.11 10.64
CA ASP A 83 -11.39 -10.29 11.85
C ASP A 83 -10.16 -9.37 11.95
N MET A 84 -10.14 -8.47 12.91
CA MET A 84 -9.06 -7.50 13.05
C MET A 84 -7.79 -8.10 13.66
N ASP A 85 -7.88 -9.21 14.36
CA ASP A 85 -6.70 -9.93 14.89
C ASP A 85 -5.97 -10.62 13.73
N GLU A 86 -6.71 -11.29 12.84
CA GLU A 86 -6.15 -11.86 11.61
C GLU A 86 -5.55 -10.77 10.71
N PHE A 87 -6.21 -9.61 10.58
CA PHE A 87 -5.67 -8.47 9.85
C PHE A 87 -4.33 -8.03 10.44
N ALA A 88 -4.26 -7.86 11.77
CA ALA A 88 -3.06 -7.45 12.48
C ALA A 88 -1.90 -8.44 12.28
N GLU A 89 -2.18 -9.74 12.40
CA GLU A 89 -1.19 -10.79 12.18
C GLU A 89 -0.62 -10.74 10.76
N ARG A 90 -1.49 -10.70 9.75
CA ARG A 90 -1.07 -10.63 8.34
C ARG A 90 -0.28 -9.37 8.02
N TYR A 91 -0.70 -8.23 8.57
CA TYR A 91 0.00 -6.97 8.34
C TYR A 91 1.39 -6.98 8.99
N ASN A 92 1.52 -7.53 10.20
CA ASN A 92 2.82 -7.73 10.84
C ASN A 92 3.76 -8.60 10.00
N VAL A 93 3.27 -9.74 9.50
CA VAL A 93 4.06 -10.66 8.67
C VAL A 93 4.48 -9.98 7.36
N LEU A 94 3.61 -9.17 6.75
CA LEU A 94 3.96 -8.40 5.55
C LEU A 94 5.09 -7.39 5.85
N VAL A 95 4.98 -6.63 6.94
CA VAL A 95 6.00 -5.64 7.33
C VAL A 95 7.34 -6.32 7.63
N ASP A 96 7.34 -7.45 8.33
CA ASP A 96 8.55 -8.24 8.58
C ASP A 96 9.15 -8.78 7.27
N SER A 97 8.31 -9.19 6.33
CA SER A 97 8.75 -9.65 5.00
C SER A 97 9.43 -8.53 4.20
N ILE A 98 8.91 -7.30 4.28
CA ILE A 98 9.51 -6.10 3.68
C ILE A 98 10.87 -5.80 4.32
N THR A 99 10.94 -5.76 5.64
CA THR A 99 12.18 -5.51 6.39
C THR A 99 13.24 -6.57 6.08
N ASN A 100 12.85 -7.84 5.98
CA ASN A 100 13.75 -8.92 5.60
C ASN A 100 14.22 -8.83 4.13
N ALA A 101 13.36 -8.34 3.24
CA ALA A 101 13.71 -8.15 1.83
C ALA A 101 14.67 -6.97 1.64
N CYS A 102 14.47 -5.88 2.39
CA CYS A 102 15.23 -4.63 2.30
C CYS A 102 15.63 -4.13 3.70
N PRO A 103 16.62 -4.77 4.35
CA PRO A 103 16.96 -4.47 5.75
C PRO A 103 17.56 -3.07 5.97
N HIS A 104 17.97 -2.39 4.92
CA HIS A 104 18.52 -1.02 4.97
C HIS A 104 17.50 0.05 4.56
N ALA A 105 16.31 -0.34 4.09
CA ALA A 105 15.31 0.60 3.67
C ALA A 105 14.58 1.23 4.86
N GLU A 106 14.31 2.53 4.77
CA GLU A 106 13.38 3.21 5.65
C GLU A 106 11.95 2.88 5.19
N VAL A 107 11.12 2.35 6.09
CA VAL A 107 9.76 1.89 5.75
C VAL A 107 8.72 2.86 6.29
N TYR A 108 7.84 3.30 5.40
CA TYR A 108 6.69 4.16 5.68
C TYR A 108 5.42 3.33 5.50
N LEU A 109 4.54 3.34 6.50
CA LEU A 109 3.25 2.66 6.46
C LEU A 109 2.17 3.68 6.20
N GLU A 110 1.56 3.62 5.03
CA GLU A 110 0.47 4.50 4.64
C GLU A 110 -0.86 3.95 5.15
N SER A 111 -1.74 4.84 5.62
CA SER A 111 -3.10 4.43 5.96
C SER A 111 -3.86 3.94 4.72
N ILE A 112 -4.81 3.03 4.94
CA ILE A 112 -5.82 2.70 3.95
C ILE A 112 -6.71 3.91 3.76
N LEU A 113 -6.98 4.29 2.52
CA LEU A 113 -7.83 5.43 2.16
C LEU A 113 -9.30 5.18 2.54
N PRO A 114 -10.09 6.24 2.76
CA PRO A 114 -11.55 6.09 2.91
C PRO A 114 -12.18 5.56 1.63
N VAL A 115 -13.38 5.00 1.74
CA VAL A 115 -14.22 4.59 0.62
C VAL A 115 -15.49 5.41 0.58
N ASN A 116 -16.10 5.52 -0.62
CA ASN A 116 -17.41 6.15 -0.77
C ASN A 116 -18.52 5.12 -0.54
N ARG A 117 -19.42 5.39 0.41
CA ARG A 117 -20.47 4.46 0.84
C ARG A 117 -21.50 4.18 -0.24
N SER A 118 -21.78 5.16 -1.10
CA SER A 118 -22.79 5.03 -2.16
C SER A 118 -22.37 4.03 -3.25
N HIS A 119 -21.08 3.82 -3.43
CA HIS A 119 -20.52 2.98 -4.49
C HIS A 119 -20.05 1.61 -4.03
N ARG A 120 -19.72 1.42 -2.72
CA ARG A 120 -19.07 0.18 -2.24
C ARG A 120 -19.62 -0.30 -0.90
N MET A 121 -20.72 -1.08 -0.95
CA MET A 121 -21.40 -1.61 0.24
C MET A 121 -20.55 -2.59 1.08
N TYR A 122 -19.58 -3.28 0.49
CA TYR A 122 -18.78 -4.31 1.16
C TYR A 122 -17.53 -3.77 1.89
N ARG A 123 -17.17 -2.52 1.63
CA ARG A 123 -16.06 -1.83 2.30
C ARG A 123 -16.63 -0.60 3.01
N ASN A 124 -16.42 -0.49 4.31
CA ASN A 124 -16.89 0.64 5.08
C ASN A 124 -15.75 1.31 5.84
N CYS A 125 -15.89 2.59 6.09
CA CYS A 125 -14.87 3.37 6.76
C CYS A 125 -14.65 2.92 8.21
N ASP A 126 -15.62 2.32 8.89
CA ASP A 126 -15.46 1.88 10.29
C ASP A 126 -14.41 0.76 10.40
N ARG A 127 -14.46 -0.23 9.48
CA ARG A 127 -13.44 -1.28 9.40
C ARG A 127 -12.07 -0.73 8.96
N ILE A 128 -12.08 0.24 8.05
CA ILE A 128 -10.85 0.91 7.62
C ILE A 128 -10.22 1.69 8.78
N ILE A 129 -11.00 2.39 9.59
CA ILE A 129 -10.52 3.09 10.78
C ILE A 129 -9.88 2.10 11.77
N GLN A 130 -10.52 0.97 12.05
CA GLN A 130 -9.95 -0.08 12.92
C GLN A 130 -8.63 -0.62 12.35
N ALA A 131 -8.57 -0.90 11.06
CA ALA A 131 -7.35 -1.35 10.39
C ALA A 131 -6.25 -0.30 10.47
N ASN A 132 -6.56 0.99 10.25
CA ASN A 132 -5.60 2.08 10.34
C ASN A 132 -5.06 2.28 11.77
N GLN A 133 -5.88 2.05 12.81
CA GLN A 133 -5.41 2.02 14.21
C GLN A 133 -4.39 0.88 14.43
N ILE A 134 -4.62 -0.28 13.83
CA ILE A 134 -3.68 -1.40 13.87
C ILE A 134 -2.37 -1.03 13.14
N ILE A 135 -2.45 -0.45 11.95
CA ILE A 135 -1.28 -0.01 11.18
C ILE A 135 -0.45 1.01 11.98
N THR A 136 -1.12 2.00 12.59
CA THR A 136 -0.48 3.01 13.46
C THR A 136 0.26 2.36 14.63
N ARG A 137 -0.38 1.39 15.31
CA ARG A 137 0.23 0.66 16.41
C ARG A 137 1.47 -0.12 15.93
N ILE A 138 1.36 -0.86 14.82
CA ILE A 138 2.47 -1.63 14.25
C ILE A 138 3.64 -0.71 13.87
N ALA A 139 3.35 0.46 13.28
CA ALA A 139 4.37 1.46 12.98
C ALA A 139 5.13 1.89 14.24
N GLY A 140 4.41 2.21 15.31
CA GLY A 140 5.03 2.57 16.59
C GLY A 140 5.85 1.44 17.22
N GLU A 141 5.33 0.22 17.24
CA GLU A 141 6.03 -0.95 17.78
C GLU A 141 7.32 -1.30 17.03
N LYS A 142 7.34 -1.07 15.71
CA LYS A 142 8.50 -1.36 14.85
C LYS A 142 9.40 -0.15 14.57
N GLY A 143 9.10 1.02 15.14
CA GLY A 143 9.87 2.25 14.92
C GLY A 143 9.78 2.76 13.48
N MET A 144 8.67 2.50 12.79
CA MET A 144 8.40 2.95 11.43
C MET A 144 7.55 4.22 11.41
N ILE A 145 7.55 4.91 10.28
CA ILE A 145 6.77 6.14 10.10
C ILE A 145 5.38 5.79 9.57
N TYR A 146 4.33 6.23 10.28
CA TYR A 146 2.95 6.15 9.79
C TYR A 146 2.57 7.43 9.06
N ILE A 147 1.93 7.29 7.89
CA ILE A 147 1.42 8.41 7.08
C ILE A 147 -0.11 8.33 7.04
N ASP A 148 -0.77 9.31 7.65
CA ASP A 148 -2.23 9.38 7.71
C ASP A 148 -2.81 10.03 6.44
N LEU A 149 -2.94 9.26 5.38
CA LEU A 149 -3.65 9.68 4.17
C LEU A 149 -5.18 9.60 4.36
N PHE A 150 -5.67 8.72 5.27
CA PHE A 150 -7.11 8.58 5.50
C PHE A 150 -7.73 9.92 5.90
N SER A 151 -7.16 10.60 6.88
CA SER A 151 -7.67 11.89 7.35
C SER A 151 -7.62 12.99 6.28
N LEU A 152 -6.65 12.90 5.37
CA LEU A 152 -6.53 13.84 4.24
C LEU A 152 -7.66 13.70 3.23
N TYR A 153 -8.09 12.46 2.96
CA TYR A 153 -9.11 12.16 1.93
C TYR A 153 -10.51 11.93 2.50
N CYS A 154 -10.69 11.88 3.82
CA CYS A 154 -11.98 11.61 4.47
C CYS A 154 -12.73 12.91 4.75
N ILE A 155 -13.78 13.18 3.95
CA ILE A 155 -14.71 14.31 4.17
C ILE A 155 -16.07 13.74 4.50
N ASP A 156 -16.69 14.20 5.58
CA ASP A 156 -18.00 13.72 6.07
C ASP A 156 -18.07 12.19 6.23
N GLY A 157 -16.91 11.58 6.66
CA GLY A 157 -16.81 10.16 6.94
C GLY A 157 -16.69 9.25 5.71
N GLN A 158 -16.32 9.79 4.54
CA GLN A 158 -16.18 9.03 3.30
C GLN A 158 -15.21 9.68 2.31
N LEU A 159 -14.82 8.93 1.28
CA LEU A 159 -14.14 9.47 0.11
C LEU A 159 -15.12 10.34 -0.71
N PRO A 160 -14.81 11.60 -1.00
CA PRO A 160 -15.68 12.48 -1.77
C PRO A 160 -15.95 11.98 -3.20
N ASP A 161 -17.17 12.22 -3.70
CA ASP A 161 -17.59 11.84 -5.06
C ASP A 161 -16.71 12.46 -6.14
N GLU A 162 -16.20 13.65 -5.93
CA GLU A 162 -15.33 14.36 -6.89
C GLU A 162 -13.92 13.76 -6.99
N LEU A 163 -13.52 12.88 -6.05
CA LEU A 163 -12.21 12.24 -6.05
C LEU A 163 -12.23 10.79 -6.55
N THR A 164 -13.41 10.24 -6.85
CA THR A 164 -13.55 8.84 -7.26
C THR A 164 -14.72 8.64 -8.22
N ASN A 165 -14.62 7.66 -9.11
CA ASN A 165 -15.75 7.22 -9.94
C ASN A 165 -16.41 5.95 -9.43
N ASP A 166 -15.69 5.14 -8.67
CA ASP A 166 -16.15 3.79 -8.25
C ASP A 166 -16.19 3.62 -6.72
N GLY A 167 -15.88 4.69 -6.00
CA GLY A 167 -15.90 4.73 -4.55
C GLY A 167 -14.67 4.17 -3.85
N ILE A 168 -13.62 3.77 -4.60
CA ILE A 168 -12.37 3.22 -4.06
C ILE A 168 -11.15 3.83 -4.73
N HIS A 169 -11.12 3.83 -6.07
CA HIS A 169 -9.97 4.31 -6.84
C HIS A 169 -10.02 5.83 -6.97
N LEU A 170 -8.85 6.45 -6.79
CA LEU A 170 -8.71 7.89 -6.94
C LEU A 170 -8.72 8.28 -8.41
N LEU A 171 -9.33 9.43 -8.70
CA LEU A 171 -9.17 10.10 -9.98
C LEU A 171 -7.76 10.70 -10.10
N PRO A 172 -7.20 10.89 -11.32
CA PRO A 172 -5.86 11.44 -11.49
C PRO A 172 -5.60 12.72 -10.70
N LYS A 173 -6.56 13.66 -10.69
CA LYS A 173 -6.46 14.93 -9.94
C LYS A 173 -6.35 14.78 -8.42
N ALA A 174 -6.62 13.61 -7.88
CA ALA A 174 -6.55 13.36 -6.46
C ALA A 174 -5.17 12.85 -6.02
N TYR A 175 -4.25 12.62 -6.94
CA TYR A 175 -2.85 12.32 -6.65
C TYR A 175 -1.96 13.59 -6.62
N ASP A 176 -2.49 14.75 -7.06
CA ASP A 176 -1.84 16.06 -6.99
C ASP A 176 -1.94 16.64 -5.56
#